data_15516ff3d16262e3b3bd051b953ccbef
#
_entry.id   15516ff3d16262e3b3bd051b953ccbef
#
_cell.length_a   1.000
_cell.length_b   1.000
_cell.length_c   1.000
_cell.angle_alpha   90.00
_cell.angle_beta   90.00
_cell.angle_gamma   90.00
#
_symmetry.space_group_name_H-M   'P 1'
#
loop_
_entity.id
_entity.type
_entity.pdbx_description
1 polymer ?
#
loop_
_entity_poly.entity_id
_entity_poly.type
_entity_poly.pdbx_seq_one_letter_code
_entity_poly.pdbx_strand_id
1 'polypeptide(L)'
;MAVDERLICSSAELEDSRRGVRFDVERAGGPVAAFAVRFEGRVHAYFNRCAHLPMELDWRPGEFFDAEGLVLICSTHGALYAPESGACIGGRCIGCGGLERVAVEERDGAVYLKESKHG
;
A
#
# COMPACT_ATOMS: atom_id res chain seq x y z
N MET A 1 -12.34 -19.54 13.92
CA MET A 1 -12.71 -19.25 13.28
C MET A 1 -12.13 -18.51 12.32
N ALA A 2 -12.57 -18.17 11.64
CA ALA A 2 -12.06 -17.65 10.49
C ALA A 2 -11.36 -16.35 10.64
N VAL A 3 -10.61 -16.01 9.66
CA VAL A 3 -10.03 -14.70 9.56
C VAL A 3 -11.17 -13.73 9.23
N ASP A 4 -11.21 -12.62 9.92
CA ASP A 4 -12.15 -11.57 9.60
C ASP A 4 -11.67 -10.87 8.34
N GLU A 5 -12.50 -10.82 7.33
CA GLU A 5 -12.18 -10.16 6.09
C GLU A 5 -13.04 -8.93 5.95
N ARG A 6 -12.43 -7.83 5.55
CA ARG A 6 -13.16 -6.58 5.38
C ARG A 6 -12.99 -6.11 3.95
N LEU A 7 -14.08 -5.73 3.31
CA LEU A 7 -14.03 -5.22 1.96
C LEU A 7 -13.30 -3.88 1.92
N ILE A 8 -12.28 -3.79 1.09
CA ILE A 8 -11.55 -2.54 0.88
C ILE A 8 -12.17 -1.77 -0.28
N CYS A 9 -12.33 -2.43 -1.41
CA CYS A 9 -12.83 -1.79 -2.62
C CYS A 9 -13.20 -2.85 -3.65
N SER A 10 -13.85 -2.44 -4.72
CA SER A 10 -14.06 -3.35 -5.84
C SER A 10 -12.79 -3.42 -6.67
N SER A 11 -12.62 -4.52 -7.39
CA SER A 11 -11.46 -4.69 -8.25
C SER A 11 -11.37 -3.60 -9.31
N ALA A 12 -12.52 -3.12 -9.77
CA ALA A 12 -12.56 -2.11 -10.83
C ALA A 12 -12.01 -0.76 -10.37
N GLU A 13 -11.91 -0.53 -9.07
CA GLU A 13 -11.37 0.73 -8.56
C GLU A 13 -9.86 0.78 -8.64
N LEU A 14 -9.19 -0.35 -8.85
CA LEU A 14 -7.74 -0.41 -8.92
C LEU A 14 -7.30 -0.73 -10.32
N GLU A 15 -6.76 0.28 -11.02
CA GLU A 15 -6.19 0.11 -12.35
C GLU A 15 -4.67 0.07 -12.25
N ASP A 16 -4.05 -0.64 -13.18
CA ASP A 16 -2.59 -0.80 -13.17
C ASP A 16 -1.90 0.56 -13.14
N SER A 17 -1.00 0.73 -12.19
CA SER A 17 -0.16 1.91 -12.07
C SER A 17 -0.94 3.21 -11.96
N ARG A 18 -2.18 3.12 -11.47
CA ARG A 18 -3.04 4.27 -11.33
C ARG A 18 -3.33 4.54 -9.88
N ARG A 19 -4.36 5.33 -9.62
CA ARG A 19 -4.72 5.71 -8.27
C ARG A 19 -4.89 4.51 -7.37
N GLY A 20 -4.40 4.61 -6.15
CA GLY A 20 -4.64 3.61 -5.13
C GLY A 20 -5.85 3.95 -4.28
N VAL A 21 -6.26 3.01 -3.47
CA VAL A 21 -7.36 3.19 -2.53
C VAL A 21 -6.77 3.20 -1.13
N ARG A 22 -7.11 4.23 -0.35
CA ARG A 22 -6.66 4.36 1.04
C ARG A 22 -7.64 3.68 1.96
N PHE A 23 -7.12 3.06 3.02
CA PHE A 23 -7.96 2.44 4.04
C PHE A 23 -7.18 2.39 5.34
N ASP A 24 -7.85 2.03 6.43
CA ASP A 24 -7.19 1.95 7.72
C ASP A 24 -7.16 0.52 8.20
N VAL A 25 -6.08 0.16 8.90
CA VAL A 25 -5.93 -1.14 9.53
C VAL A 25 -5.88 -0.94 11.03
N GLU A 26 -6.72 -1.68 11.76
CA GLU A 26 -6.73 -1.56 13.22
C GLU A 26 -5.51 -2.22 13.83
N ARG A 27 -4.80 -1.49 14.63
CA ARG A 27 -3.64 -1.98 15.36
C ARG A 27 -3.83 -1.68 16.83
N ALA A 28 -2.95 -2.23 17.66
CA ALA A 28 -3.04 -2.05 19.11
C ALA A 28 -3.06 -0.59 19.52
N GLY A 29 -2.34 0.25 18.80
CA GLY A 29 -2.30 1.67 19.10
C GLY A 29 -3.33 2.51 18.38
N GLY A 30 -4.28 1.89 17.67
CA GLY A 30 -5.31 2.59 16.94
C GLY A 30 -5.19 2.33 15.44
N PRO A 31 -6.05 2.97 14.64
CA PRO A 31 -6.01 2.75 13.18
C PRO A 31 -4.74 3.32 12.57
N VAL A 32 -4.19 2.57 11.62
CA VAL A 32 -3.00 2.98 10.88
C VAL A 32 -3.36 3.05 9.42
N ALA A 33 -3.02 4.14 8.76
CA ALA A 33 -3.34 4.35 7.35
C ALA A 33 -2.60 3.33 6.48
N ALA A 34 -3.29 2.85 5.46
CA ALA A 34 -2.74 1.89 4.51
C ALA A 34 -3.28 2.23 3.13
N PHE A 35 -2.74 1.58 2.12
CA PHE A 35 -3.23 1.77 0.76
C PHE A 35 -3.09 0.48 -0.04
N ALA A 36 -3.88 0.38 -1.09
CA ALA A 36 -3.80 -0.71 -2.04
C ALA A 36 -3.64 -0.12 -3.43
N VAL A 37 -2.82 -0.76 -4.24
CA VAL A 37 -2.60 -0.37 -5.63
C VAL A 37 -2.56 -1.63 -6.49
N ARG A 38 -2.73 -1.47 -7.80
CA ARG A 38 -2.54 -2.58 -8.74
C ARG A 38 -1.30 -2.30 -9.56
N PHE A 39 -0.48 -3.32 -9.71
CA PHE A 39 0.73 -3.24 -10.52
C PHE A 39 0.91 -4.54 -11.26
N GLU A 40 1.01 -4.46 -12.56
CA GLU A 40 1.17 -5.62 -13.45
C GLU A 40 0.09 -6.67 -13.18
N GLY A 41 -1.14 -6.22 -13.03
CA GLY A 41 -2.29 -7.09 -12.89
C GLY A 41 -2.55 -7.60 -11.49
N ARG A 42 -1.70 -7.29 -10.52
CA ARG A 42 -1.83 -7.78 -9.16
C ARG A 42 -2.04 -6.67 -8.17
N VAL A 43 -2.80 -6.95 -7.12
CA VAL A 43 -3.04 -5.99 -6.05
C VAL A 43 -1.96 -6.14 -4.99
N HIS A 44 -1.42 -5.00 -4.57
CA HIS A 44 -0.43 -4.94 -3.49
C HIS A 44 -0.90 -3.90 -2.50
N ALA A 45 -0.69 -4.16 -1.23
CA ALA A 45 -1.09 -3.22 -0.18
C ALA A 45 0.03 -3.05 0.83
N TYR A 46 0.16 -1.83 1.33
CA TYR A 46 1.20 -1.47 2.29
C TYR A 46 0.66 -0.47 3.27
N PHE A 47 1.30 -0.39 4.44
CA PHE A 47 1.00 0.71 5.34
C PHE A 47 1.50 2.00 4.70
N ASN A 48 0.72 3.07 4.84
CA ASN A 48 1.01 4.34 4.19
C ASN A 48 1.97 5.15 5.04
N ARG A 49 3.20 4.66 5.11
CA ARG A 49 4.26 5.30 5.88
C ARG A 49 5.55 5.15 5.12
N CYS A 50 6.24 6.28 4.91
CA CYS A 50 7.56 6.24 4.33
C CYS A 50 8.48 5.46 5.26
N ALA A 51 9.31 4.55 4.72
CA ALA A 51 10.18 3.73 5.55
C ALA A 51 11.16 4.57 6.36
N HIS A 52 11.48 5.75 5.85
CA HIS A 52 12.46 6.62 6.50
C HIS A 52 11.82 7.50 7.57
N LEU A 53 10.63 8.00 7.35
CA LEU A 53 9.94 8.90 8.27
C LEU A 53 8.48 8.49 8.38
N PRO A 54 7.82 8.82 9.50
CA PRO A 54 6.41 8.47 9.71
C PRO A 54 5.50 9.43 8.94
N MET A 55 5.65 9.47 7.63
CA MET A 55 4.87 10.33 6.77
C MET A 55 4.19 9.49 5.70
N GLU A 56 3.00 9.91 5.29
CA GLU A 56 2.28 9.24 4.23
C GLU A 56 2.95 9.51 2.89
N LEU A 57 2.87 8.52 2.00
CA LEU A 57 3.51 8.63 0.69
C LEU A 57 2.78 9.60 -0.23
N ASP A 58 1.44 9.59 -0.18
CA ASP A 58 0.66 10.33 -1.16
C ASP A 58 0.37 11.75 -0.69
N TRP A 59 1.12 12.67 -1.23
CA TRP A 59 0.83 14.09 -1.04
C TRP A 59 -0.59 14.38 -1.51
N ARG A 60 -0.96 13.85 -2.69
CA ARG A 60 -2.33 13.91 -3.19
C ARG A 60 -2.97 12.56 -2.95
N PRO A 61 -4.10 12.51 -2.22
CA PRO A 61 -4.69 11.24 -1.85
C PRO A 61 -4.87 10.30 -3.04
N GLY A 62 -4.36 9.09 -2.89
CA GLY A 62 -4.46 8.07 -3.93
C GLY A 62 -3.34 8.06 -4.94
N GLU A 63 -2.46 9.06 -4.95
CA GLU A 63 -1.39 9.12 -5.94
C GLU A 63 -0.10 8.58 -5.35
N PHE A 64 0.14 7.31 -5.55
CA PHE A 64 1.30 6.62 -5.00
C PHE A 64 2.39 6.33 -6.01
N PHE A 65 2.07 6.33 -7.30
CA PHE A 65 3.03 6.01 -8.36
C PHE A 65 3.72 7.25 -8.89
N ASP A 66 4.95 7.06 -9.38
CA ASP A 66 5.62 8.14 -10.08
C ASP A 66 4.92 8.41 -11.41
N ALA A 67 5.38 9.43 -12.13
CA ALA A 67 4.71 9.85 -13.36
C ALA A 67 4.65 8.76 -14.42
N GLU A 68 5.60 7.83 -14.39
CA GLU A 68 5.63 6.76 -15.38
C GLU A 68 4.92 5.49 -14.92
N GLY A 69 4.45 5.46 -13.67
CA GLY A 69 3.72 4.31 -13.16
C GLY A 69 4.58 3.08 -12.93
N LEU A 70 5.89 3.25 -12.73
CA LEU A 70 6.79 2.13 -12.58
C LEU A 70 7.19 1.84 -11.14
N VAL A 71 7.15 2.85 -10.29
CA VAL A 71 7.55 2.71 -8.88
C VAL A 71 6.61 3.49 -8.00
N LEU A 72 6.56 3.11 -6.72
CA LEU A 72 5.86 3.91 -5.72
C LEU A 72 6.82 4.99 -5.25
N ILE A 73 6.30 6.16 -4.97
CA ILE A 73 7.14 7.28 -4.56
C ILE A 73 6.55 7.98 -3.34
N CYS A 74 7.43 8.31 -2.39
CA CYS A 74 7.05 9.19 -1.29
C CYS A 74 7.20 10.62 -1.81
N SER A 75 6.08 11.29 -2.01
CA SER A 75 6.10 12.61 -2.65
C SER A 75 6.88 13.65 -1.87
N THR A 76 6.96 13.48 -0.56
CA THR A 76 7.66 14.45 0.28
C THR A 76 9.17 14.32 0.20
N HIS A 77 9.69 13.08 0.19
CA HIS A 77 11.12 12.84 0.25
C HIS A 77 11.74 12.22 -0.99
N GLY A 78 10.94 11.80 -1.93
CA GLY A 78 11.47 11.19 -3.13
C GLY A 78 12.00 9.79 -2.97
N ALA A 79 11.66 9.11 -1.87
CA ALA A 79 12.03 7.72 -1.70
C ALA A 79 11.25 6.87 -2.69
N LEU A 80 11.91 5.89 -3.30
CA LEU A 80 11.30 5.06 -4.34
C LEU A 80 11.21 3.62 -3.86
N TYR A 81 10.06 2.99 -4.13
CA TYR A 81 9.79 1.63 -3.66
C TYR A 81 9.29 0.77 -4.82
N ALA A 82 9.70 -0.49 -4.84
CA ALA A 82 9.19 -1.45 -5.82
C ALA A 82 7.74 -1.76 -5.50
N PRO A 83 6.81 -1.61 -6.46
CA PRO A 83 5.39 -1.83 -6.16
C PRO A 83 5.06 -3.26 -5.74
N GLU A 84 5.79 -4.24 -6.28
CA GLU A 84 5.47 -5.64 -6.00
C GLU A 84 6.03 -6.15 -4.68
N SER A 85 7.01 -5.48 -4.11
CA SER A 85 7.60 -5.96 -2.85
C SER A 85 7.64 -4.91 -1.75
N GLY A 86 7.53 -3.64 -2.10
CA GLY A 86 7.68 -2.55 -1.15
C GLY A 86 9.12 -2.23 -0.79
N ALA A 87 10.09 -2.92 -1.39
CA ALA A 87 11.50 -2.68 -1.07
C ALA A 87 11.93 -1.30 -1.53
N CYS A 88 12.77 -0.64 -0.73
CA CYS A 88 13.33 0.63 -1.14
C CYS A 88 14.35 0.40 -2.25
N ILE A 89 14.16 1.04 -3.39
CA ILE A 89 15.02 0.84 -4.55
C ILE A 89 15.73 2.11 -5.00
N GLY A 90 15.51 3.21 -4.30
CA GLY A 90 16.20 4.44 -4.67
C GLY A 90 15.70 5.62 -3.88
N GLY A 91 16.24 6.78 -4.19
CA GLY A 91 15.89 7.99 -3.51
C GLY A 91 16.51 8.07 -2.13
N ARG A 92 15.84 8.75 -1.23
CA ARG A 92 16.44 9.04 0.07
C ARG A 92 16.33 7.92 1.09
N CYS A 93 15.70 6.82 0.75
CA CYS A 93 15.52 5.74 1.71
C CYS A 93 16.49 4.58 1.51
N ILE A 94 17.51 4.76 0.71
CA ILE A 94 18.46 3.69 0.46
C ILE A 94 19.01 3.19 1.79
N GLY A 95 18.89 1.88 2.01
CA GLY A 95 19.36 1.27 3.25
C GLY A 95 18.39 1.31 4.40
N CYS A 96 17.20 1.89 4.20
CA CYS A 96 16.24 2.03 5.30
C CYS A 96 15.19 0.93 5.36
N GLY A 97 15.31 -0.10 4.57
CA GLY A 97 14.28 -1.12 4.47
C GLY A 97 13.19 -0.68 3.52
N GLY A 98 12.00 -1.24 3.63
CA GLY A 98 10.94 -0.97 2.69
C GLY A 98 9.64 -0.65 3.38
N LEU A 99 8.58 -0.59 2.56
CA LEU A 99 7.24 -0.41 3.10
C LEU A 99 6.79 -1.71 3.76
N GLU A 100 6.02 -1.58 4.81
CA GLU A 100 5.48 -2.75 5.50
C GLU A 100 4.23 -3.24 4.76
N ARG A 101 4.21 -4.54 4.43
CA ARG A 101 3.13 -5.12 3.64
C ARG A 101 1.89 -5.35 4.48
N VAL A 102 0.74 -5.12 3.86
CA VAL A 102 -0.56 -5.44 4.45
C VAL A 102 -1.13 -6.61 3.65
N ALA A 103 -1.62 -7.63 4.34
CA ALA A 103 -2.18 -8.80 3.67
C ALA A 103 -3.56 -8.49 3.11
N VAL A 104 -3.73 -8.69 1.82
CA VAL A 104 -5.00 -8.50 1.15
C VAL A 104 -5.24 -9.64 0.18
N GLU A 105 -6.49 -9.83 -0.21
CA GLU A 105 -6.84 -10.84 -1.19
C GLU A 105 -7.85 -10.26 -2.18
N GLU A 106 -7.60 -10.48 -3.46
CA GLU A 106 -8.56 -10.10 -4.49
C GLU A 106 -9.28 -11.36 -4.96
N ARG A 107 -10.61 -11.34 -4.91
CA ARG A 107 -11.41 -12.44 -5.41
C ARG A 107 -12.81 -11.94 -5.71
N ASP A 108 -13.46 -12.61 -6.67
CA ASP A 108 -14.85 -12.31 -7.00
C ASP A 108 -15.10 -10.83 -7.28
N GLY A 109 -14.15 -10.18 -7.93
CA GLY A 109 -14.29 -8.79 -8.32
C GLY A 109 -14.12 -7.80 -7.18
N ALA A 110 -13.55 -8.20 -6.07
CA ALA A 110 -13.37 -7.32 -4.92
C ALA A 110 -12.04 -7.58 -4.23
N VAL A 111 -11.59 -6.58 -3.46
CA VAL A 111 -10.36 -6.66 -2.71
C VAL A 111 -10.70 -6.63 -1.23
N TYR A 112 -10.18 -7.59 -0.48
CA TYR A 112 -10.47 -7.74 0.95
C TYR A 112 -9.21 -7.62 1.77
N LEU A 113 -9.34 -6.96 2.91
CA LEU A 113 -8.28 -6.93 3.92
C LEU A 113 -8.35 -8.24 4.71
N LYS A 114 -7.22 -8.93 4.81
CA LYS A 114 -7.15 -10.15 5.60
C LYS A 114 -6.53 -9.83 6.94
N GLU A 115 -7.34 -9.76 7.96
CA GLU A 115 -6.87 -9.40 9.28
C GLU A 115 -6.56 -10.64 10.08
N SER A 116 -5.37 -10.66 10.65
CA SER A 116 -4.99 -11.74 11.53
C SER A 116 -5.52 -11.47 12.91
N LYS A 117 -6.02 -12.52 13.54
CA LYS A 117 -6.58 -12.33 14.84
C LYS A 117 -5.59 -12.30 15.96
N HIS A 118 -4.40 -12.70 15.75
CA HIS A 118 -3.52 -12.64 16.84
C HIS A 118 -2.50 -11.69 16.59
N GLY A 119 -2.00 -11.32 17.43
CA GLY A 119 -0.86 -10.50 17.28
C GLY A 119 -1.13 -9.20 17.22
#